data_c5d6d455a4edc30c2073d1e3e5037d6d
#
_entry.id   c5d6d455a4edc30c2073d1e3e5037d6d
#
_cell.length_a   1.000
_cell.length_b   1.000
_cell.length_c   1.000
_cell.angle_alpha   90.00
_cell.angle_beta   90.00
_cell.angle_gamma   90.00
#
_symmetry.space_group_name_H-M   'P 1'
#
loop_
_entity.id
_entity.type
_entity.pdbx_description
1 polymer ?
#
loop_
_entity_poly.entity_id
_entity_poly.type
_entity_poly.pdbx_seq_one_letter_code
_entity_poly.pdbx_strand_id
1 'polypeptide(L)'
;MSNKVNAKIVADSINPEGCRLTTFILIMPRIILSEFNTHRALSRNSASSRAVPYEKMLARVQENPFIPIKWMKDHSGMQGNEFFTEESEIDVLKEEWLKGRDEAVKTSQRLSNLGLTKQIVNRGLETYMWHTVIATGTNWENFFSLRAEGGAE
;
A
#
# COMPACT_ATOMS: atom_id res chain seq x y z
N MET A 1 -15.22 5.37 -1.40
CA MET A 1 -14.68 4.69 -0.19
C MET A 1 -13.49 5.49 0.28
N SER A 2 -13.38 5.76 1.59
CA SER A 2 -12.32 6.60 2.16
C SER A 2 -10.93 6.01 1.87
N ASN A 3 -10.04 6.83 1.31
CA ASN A 3 -8.66 6.52 0.95
C ASN A 3 -7.75 6.51 2.18
N LYS A 4 -8.04 5.67 3.14
CA LYS A 4 -7.22 5.62 4.35
C LYS A 4 -6.72 4.19 4.54
N VAL A 5 -5.47 4.10 5.00
CA VAL A 5 -4.97 2.86 5.60
C VAL A 5 -6.02 2.34 6.57
N ASN A 6 -6.40 1.10 6.43
CA ASN A 6 -7.44 0.49 7.24
C ASN A 6 -7.07 -0.95 7.61
N ALA A 7 -7.40 -1.34 8.83
CA ALA A 7 -7.26 -2.70 9.30
C ALA A 7 -8.57 -3.12 9.99
N LYS A 8 -9.11 -4.28 9.58
CA LYS A 8 -10.33 -4.84 10.14
C LYS A 8 -10.11 -6.31 10.48
N ILE A 9 -10.40 -6.70 11.71
CA ILE A 9 -10.46 -8.12 12.09
C ILE A 9 -11.69 -8.76 11.42
N VAL A 10 -11.48 -9.86 10.73
CA VAL A 10 -12.54 -10.61 10.02
C VAL A 10 -12.71 -12.03 10.54
N ALA A 11 -11.70 -12.56 11.23
CA ALA A 11 -11.80 -13.81 11.95
C ALA A 11 -10.86 -13.78 13.16
N ASP A 12 -11.31 -14.35 14.26
CA ASP A 12 -10.55 -14.42 15.50
C ASP A 12 -10.97 -15.68 16.28
N SER A 13 -10.02 -16.46 16.71
CA SER A 13 -10.27 -17.71 17.44
C SER A 13 -9.13 -18.01 18.40
N ILE A 14 -9.46 -18.76 19.45
CA ILE A 14 -8.50 -19.26 20.44
C ILE A 14 -8.65 -20.78 20.53
N ASN A 15 -7.54 -21.51 20.49
CA ASN A 15 -7.55 -22.95 20.72
C ASN A 15 -7.56 -23.30 22.22
N PRO A 16 -7.79 -24.57 22.62
CA PRO A 16 -7.79 -24.96 24.02
C PRO A 16 -6.47 -24.70 24.77
N GLU A 17 -5.35 -24.66 24.08
CA GLU A 17 -4.02 -24.34 24.62
C GLU A 17 -3.77 -22.82 24.77
N GLY A 18 -4.76 -21.97 24.46
CA GLY A 18 -4.66 -20.52 24.58
C GLY A 18 -3.97 -19.81 23.40
N CYS A 19 -3.65 -20.51 22.32
CA CYS A 19 -3.09 -19.89 21.14
C CYS A 19 -4.18 -19.18 20.33
N ARG A 20 -4.04 -17.87 20.15
CA ARG A 20 -4.99 -17.02 19.39
C ARG A 20 -4.58 -16.90 17.94
N LEU A 21 -5.50 -17.16 17.02
CA LEU A 21 -5.34 -16.96 15.60
C LEU A 21 -6.25 -15.82 15.14
N THR A 22 -5.65 -14.73 14.65
CA THR A 22 -6.40 -13.55 14.18
C THR A 22 -6.13 -13.31 12.71
N THR A 23 -7.20 -13.00 11.96
CA THR A 23 -7.15 -12.65 10.55
C THR A 23 -7.62 -11.21 10.36
N PHE A 24 -6.79 -10.42 9.68
CA PHE A 24 -7.10 -9.05 9.28
C PHE A 24 -7.34 -8.94 7.78
N ILE A 25 -8.26 -8.05 7.39
CA ILE A 25 -8.24 -7.39 6.09
C ILE A 25 -7.51 -6.05 6.28
N LEU A 26 -6.44 -5.87 5.52
CA LEU A 26 -5.62 -4.67 5.52
C LEU A 26 -5.80 -3.93 4.20
N ILE A 27 -6.03 -2.61 4.25
CA ILE A 27 -5.94 -1.73 3.08
C ILE A 27 -4.71 -0.87 3.28
N MET A 28 -3.76 -0.97 2.36
CA MET A 28 -2.47 -0.29 2.45
C MET A 28 -2.01 0.20 1.07
N PRO A 29 -1.04 1.11 0.98
CA PRO A 29 -0.39 1.44 -0.28
C PRO A 29 0.27 0.21 -0.92
N ARG A 30 0.14 0.05 -2.22
CA ARG A 30 0.76 -1.08 -2.94
C ARG A 30 2.29 -1.08 -2.85
N ILE A 31 2.89 0.10 -2.79
CA ILE A 31 4.34 0.27 -2.75
C ILE A 31 5.01 -0.40 -1.54
N ILE A 32 4.30 -0.52 -0.40
CA ILE A 32 4.85 -1.14 0.82
C ILE A 32 4.58 -2.65 0.92
N LEU A 33 4.03 -3.27 -0.11
CA LEU A 33 3.70 -4.70 -0.06
C LEU A 33 4.95 -5.59 0.02
N SER A 34 6.06 -5.20 -0.59
CA SER A 34 7.33 -5.93 -0.52
C SER A 34 7.85 -5.99 0.91
N GLU A 35 7.83 -4.87 1.60
CA GLU A 35 8.24 -4.75 3.01
C GLU A 35 7.29 -5.56 3.90
N PHE A 36 5.99 -5.42 3.71
CA PHE A 36 5.01 -6.23 4.44
C PHE A 36 5.23 -7.73 4.22
N ASN A 37 5.63 -8.15 3.03
CA ASN A 37 5.91 -9.53 2.70
C ASN A 37 7.17 -10.10 3.35
N THR A 38 8.04 -9.29 3.93
CA THR A 38 9.20 -9.76 4.72
C THR A 38 8.80 -10.41 6.05
N HIS A 39 7.58 -10.15 6.55
CA HIS A 39 7.07 -10.72 7.80
C HIS A 39 6.63 -12.17 7.62
N ARG A 40 7.58 -13.10 7.71
CA ARG A 40 7.37 -14.54 7.43
C ARG A 40 6.43 -15.24 8.42
N ALA A 41 6.25 -14.71 9.63
CA ALA A 41 5.34 -15.26 10.63
C ALA A 41 3.85 -15.09 10.26
N LEU A 42 3.53 -14.23 9.29
CA LEU A 42 2.17 -13.99 8.85
C LEU A 42 1.87 -14.77 7.56
N SER A 43 0.77 -15.51 7.54
CA SER A 43 0.16 -16.02 6.31
C SER A 43 -0.54 -14.87 5.60
N ARG A 44 -0.30 -14.70 4.30
CA ARG A 44 -0.81 -13.55 3.53
C ARG A 44 -1.40 -14.00 2.21
N ASN A 45 -2.47 -13.33 1.82
CA ASN A 45 -3.07 -13.46 0.49
C ASN A 45 -3.53 -12.10 -0.01
N SER A 46 -3.31 -11.82 -1.29
CA SER A 46 -3.73 -10.57 -1.91
C SER A 46 -3.93 -10.72 -3.40
N ALA A 47 -4.80 -9.92 -4.00
CA ALA A 47 -5.04 -9.93 -5.42
C ALA A 47 -3.79 -9.44 -6.19
N SER A 48 -3.37 -10.17 -7.20
CA SER A 48 -2.34 -9.71 -8.12
C SER A 48 -2.87 -8.60 -9.03
N SER A 49 -2.10 -7.54 -9.23
CA SER A 49 -2.39 -6.49 -10.23
C SER A 49 -2.59 -7.06 -11.63
N ARG A 50 -1.91 -8.16 -11.95
CA ARG A 50 -2.03 -8.85 -13.24
C ARG A 50 -3.41 -9.48 -13.49
N ALA A 51 -4.15 -9.80 -12.42
CA ALA A 51 -5.46 -10.43 -12.53
C ALA A 51 -6.60 -9.41 -12.78
N VAL A 52 -6.40 -8.15 -12.42
CA VAL A 52 -7.42 -7.11 -12.54
C VAL A 52 -7.51 -6.62 -13.99
N PRO A 53 -8.71 -6.43 -14.56
CA PRO A 53 -8.88 -5.75 -15.84
C PRO A 53 -8.23 -4.36 -15.85
N TYR A 54 -7.61 -4.00 -16.98
CA TYR A 54 -6.86 -2.74 -17.09
C TYR A 54 -7.74 -1.52 -16.81
N GLU A 55 -8.91 -1.45 -17.39
CA GLU A 55 -9.85 -0.32 -17.25
C GLU A 55 -10.26 -0.10 -15.78
N LYS A 56 -10.44 -1.20 -15.06
CA LYS A 56 -10.76 -1.15 -13.62
C LYS A 56 -9.58 -0.67 -12.78
N MET A 57 -8.36 -1.02 -13.20
CA MET A 57 -7.15 -0.55 -12.53
C MET A 57 -6.93 0.93 -12.80
N LEU A 58 -7.06 1.34 -14.04
CA LEU A 58 -6.95 2.73 -14.49
C LEU A 58 -7.93 3.63 -13.73
N ALA A 59 -9.22 3.26 -13.70
CA ALA A 59 -10.24 4.01 -12.97
C ALA A 59 -9.89 4.17 -11.48
N ARG A 60 -9.45 3.11 -10.83
CA ARG A 60 -9.03 3.17 -9.41
C ARG A 60 -7.89 4.17 -9.16
N VAL A 61 -6.88 4.19 -10.03
CA VAL A 61 -5.73 5.07 -9.89
C VAL A 61 -6.09 6.53 -10.22
N GLN A 62 -7.02 6.75 -11.16
CA GLN A 62 -7.50 8.10 -11.49
C GLN A 62 -8.42 8.69 -10.41
N GLU A 63 -9.40 7.90 -9.96
CA GLU A 63 -10.41 8.37 -8.99
C GLU A 63 -9.87 8.41 -7.56
N ASN A 64 -8.94 7.52 -7.25
CA ASN A 64 -8.51 7.25 -5.89
C ASN A 64 -7.03 6.83 -5.81
N PRO A 65 -6.08 7.70 -6.23
CA PRO A 65 -4.66 7.39 -6.14
C PRO A 65 -4.21 7.29 -4.67
N PHE A 66 -3.21 6.47 -4.42
CA PHE A 66 -2.44 6.59 -3.19
C PHE A 66 -1.64 7.89 -3.23
N ILE A 67 -1.70 8.64 -2.15
CA ILE A 67 -0.88 9.83 -1.87
C ILE A 67 -0.24 9.59 -0.50
N PRO A 68 1.09 9.82 -0.34
CA PRO A 68 1.75 9.70 0.96
C PRO A 68 1.04 10.51 2.04
N ILE A 69 0.91 9.91 3.24
CA ILE A 69 0.22 10.54 4.38
C ILE A 69 1.17 11.48 5.12
N LYS A 70 2.44 11.12 5.16
CA LYS A 70 3.52 11.92 5.75
C LYS A 70 4.61 12.14 4.70
N TRP A 71 5.21 13.30 4.72
CA TRP A 71 6.26 13.70 3.80
C TRP A 71 7.54 13.91 4.60
N MET A 72 8.42 12.92 4.54
CA MET A 72 9.69 12.97 5.25
C MET A 72 10.70 13.76 4.43
N LYS A 73 11.53 14.55 5.12
CA LYS A 73 12.65 15.26 4.50
C LYS A 73 13.79 14.28 4.19
N ASP A 74 14.63 14.66 3.25
CA ASP A 74 15.81 13.87 2.91
C ASP A 74 16.74 13.68 4.12
N HIS A 75 17.25 12.48 4.28
CA HIS A 75 18.11 12.10 5.41
C HIS A 75 19.05 10.97 5.04
N SER A 76 20.14 10.83 5.81
CA SER A 76 21.06 9.68 5.69
C SER A 76 20.54 8.48 6.50
N GLY A 77 20.53 7.29 5.90
CA GLY A 77 20.08 6.05 6.55
C GLY A 77 18.65 5.69 6.23
N MET A 78 18.06 4.73 6.98
CA MET A 78 16.70 4.21 6.76
C MET A 78 15.64 4.83 7.67
N GLN A 79 16.03 5.61 8.67
CA GLN A 79 15.13 6.27 9.60
C GLN A 79 15.38 7.76 9.60
N GLY A 80 14.34 8.54 9.36
CA GLY A 80 14.36 9.99 9.43
C GLY A 80 13.39 10.50 10.50
N ASN A 81 13.69 11.67 11.06
CA ASN A 81 12.91 12.28 12.14
C ASN A 81 12.26 13.59 11.74
N GLU A 82 12.59 14.12 10.55
CA GLU A 82 12.11 15.41 10.08
C GLU A 82 11.09 15.24 8.98
N PHE A 83 9.98 15.94 9.13
CA PHE A 83 8.88 15.93 8.18
C PHE A 83 8.61 17.35 7.68
N PHE A 84 8.06 17.45 6.47
CA PHE A 84 7.44 18.67 6.01
C PHE A 84 6.17 18.91 6.83
N THR A 85 6.03 20.11 7.40
CA THR A 85 4.90 20.51 8.26
C THR A 85 4.10 21.68 7.69
N GLU A 86 4.74 22.48 6.83
CA GLU A 86 4.09 23.62 6.19
C GLU A 86 3.14 23.16 5.09
N GLU A 87 1.87 23.56 5.19
CA GLU A 87 0.82 23.12 4.27
C GLU A 87 1.15 23.46 2.80
N SER A 88 1.73 24.64 2.57
CA SER A 88 2.16 25.07 1.23
C SER A 88 3.23 24.18 0.61
N GLU A 89 4.20 23.70 1.39
CA GLU A 89 5.23 22.78 0.93
C GLU A 89 4.63 21.41 0.64
N ILE A 90 3.75 20.93 1.55
CA ILE A 90 3.06 19.65 1.39
C ILE A 90 2.17 19.66 0.14
N ASP A 91 1.51 20.76 -0.17
CA ASP A 91 0.67 20.86 -1.37
C ASP A 91 1.49 20.81 -2.65
N VAL A 92 2.67 21.43 -2.68
CA VAL A 92 3.61 21.30 -3.81
C VAL A 92 4.04 19.84 -3.99
N LEU A 93 4.39 19.13 -2.90
CA LEU A 93 4.79 17.72 -2.96
C LEU A 93 3.64 16.83 -3.44
N LYS A 94 2.42 17.06 -2.98
CA LYS A 94 1.22 16.34 -3.46
C LYS A 94 0.98 16.60 -4.95
N GLU A 95 1.10 17.84 -5.38
CA GLU A 95 0.93 18.20 -6.79
C GLU A 95 1.94 17.47 -7.68
N GLU A 96 3.22 17.46 -7.32
CA GLU A 96 4.26 16.74 -8.05
C GLU A 96 4.02 15.22 -8.05
N TRP A 97 3.60 14.64 -6.92
CA TRP A 97 3.22 13.24 -6.84
C TRP A 97 2.07 12.89 -7.81
N LEU A 98 1.06 13.76 -7.87
CA LEU A 98 -0.07 13.57 -8.77
C LEU A 98 0.28 13.80 -10.25
N LYS A 99 1.21 14.70 -10.58
CA LYS A 99 1.77 14.80 -11.94
C LYS A 99 2.44 13.50 -12.36
N GLY A 100 3.22 12.87 -11.46
CA GLY A 100 3.81 11.55 -11.70
C GLY A 100 2.75 10.48 -11.97
N ARG A 101 1.63 10.48 -11.21
CA ARG A 101 0.48 9.62 -11.46
C ARG A 101 -0.11 9.84 -12.85
N ASP A 102 -0.30 11.09 -13.27
CA ASP A 102 -0.89 11.41 -14.56
C ASP A 102 -0.02 10.94 -15.72
N GLU A 103 1.30 11.06 -15.60
CA GLU A 103 2.23 10.54 -16.61
C GLU A 103 2.22 9.00 -16.65
N ALA A 104 2.14 8.33 -15.51
CA ALA A 104 1.98 6.87 -15.45
C ALA A 104 0.67 6.41 -16.13
N VAL A 105 -0.42 7.14 -15.90
CA VAL A 105 -1.72 6.91 -16.54
C VAL A 105 -1.61 7.06 -18.06
N LYS A 106 -1.07 8.18 -18.56
CA LYS A 106 -0.88 8.42 -20.01
C LYS A 106 -0.02 7.33 -20.65
N THR A 107 1.04 6.94 -19.97
CA THR A 107 1.94 5.88 -20.47
C THR A 107 1.25 4.53 -20.50
N SER A 108 0.49 4.17 -19.46
CA SER A 108 -0.28 2.92 -19.43
C SER A 108 -1.33 2.87 -20.54
N GLN A 109 -2.01 3.99 -20.82
CA GLN A 109 -2.98 4.08 -21.92
C GLN A 109 -2.32 3.87 -23.30
N ARG A 110 -1.16 4.52 -23.53
CA ARG A 110 -0.42 4.32 -24.78
C ARG A 110 0.01 2.86 -24.95
N LEU A 111 0.54 2.23 -23.90
CA LEU A 111 0.96 0.82 -23.94
C LEU A 111 -0.21 -0.13 -24.17
N SER A 112 -1.36 0.14 -23.53
CA SER A 112 -2.59 -0.63 -23.75
C SER A 112 -3.09 -0.52 -25.19
N ASN A 113 -3.08 0.69 -25.77
CA ASN A 113 -3.48 0.94 -27.16
C ASN A 113 -2.54 0.24 -28.18
N LEU A 114 -1.28 0.05 -27.81
CA LEU A 114 -0.32 -0.71 -28.61
C LEU A 114 -0.50 -2.24 -28.47
N GLY A 115 -1.49 -2.71 -27.71
CA GLY A 115 -1.78 -4.13 -27.51
C GLY A 115 -0.90 -4.82 -26.47
N LEU A 116 -0.16 -4.07 -25.63
CA LEU A 116 0.62 -4.68 -24.55
C LEU A 116 -0.31 -5.33 -23.52
N THR A 117 0.08 -6.52 -23.06
CA THR A 117 -0.71 -7.26 -22.07
C THR A 117 -0.95 -6.48 -20.79
N LYS A 118 -2.19 -6.54 -20.26
CA LYS A 118 -2.55 -5.96 -18.98
C LYS A 118 -1.64 -6.37 -17.82
N GLN A 119 -1.00 -7.53 -17.91
CA GLN A 119 -0.06 -8.03 -16.90
C GLN A 119 1.16 -7.12 -16.72
N ILE A 120 1.56 -6.41 -17.78
CA ILE A 120 2.67 -5.45 -17.75
C ILE A 120 2.13 -4.04 -17.56
N VAL A 121 1.10 -3.66 -18.31
CA VAL A 121 0.50 -2.30 -18.25
C VAL A 121 0.09 -1.93 -16.83
N ASN A 122 -0.59 -2.83 -16.11
CA ASN A 122 -1.05 -2.56 -14.74
C ASN A 122 0.10 -2.32 -13.74
N ARG A 123 1.27 -2.90 -13.98
CA ARG A 123 2.43 -2.70 -13.09
C ARG A 123 2.96 -1.27 -13.10
N GLY A 124 2.85 -0.58 -14.23
CA GLY A 124 3.19 0.84 -14.32
C GLY A 124 2.35 1.75 -13.44
N LEU A 125 1.20 1.27 -12.95
CA LEU A 125 0.28 2.00 -12.09
C LEU A 125 0.44 1.65 -10.59
N GLU A 126 1.23 0.63 -10.23
CA GLU A 126 1.30 0.08 -8.87
C GLU A 126 1.72 1.10 -7.80
N THR A 127 2.55 2.07 -8.15
CA THR A 127 2.99 3.15 -7.24
C THR A 127 1.82 3.94 -6.66
N TYR A 128 0.76 4.11 -7.44
CA TYR A 128 -0.39 4.94 -7.08
C TYR A 128 -1.61 4.13 -6.64
N MET A 129 -1.41 2.84 -6.34
CA MET A 129 -2.51 1.94 -6.00
C MET A 129 -2.66 1.73 -4.49
N TRP A 130 -3.92 1.64 -4.08
CA TRP A 130 -4.30 0.98 -2.84
C TRP A 130 -4.39 -0.53 -3.06
N HIS A 131 -3.99 -1.28 -2.06
CA HIS A 131 -3.94 -2.73 -2.09
C HIS A 131 -4.65 -3.34 -0.88
N THR A 132 -5.40 -4.43 -1.12
CA THR A 132 -6.06 -5.17 -0.06
C THR A 132 -5.32 -6.48 0.18
N VAL A 133 -4.96 -6.74 1.42
CA VAL A 133 -4.28 -7.95 1.87
C VAL A 133 -5.10 -8.61 2.96
N ILE A 134 -5.28 -9.93 2.89
CA ILE A 134 -5.73 -10.75 4.01
C ILE A 134 -4.47 -11.28 4.70
N ALA A 135 -4.33 -11.02 5.99
CA ALA A 135 -3.19 -11.46 6.78
C ALA A 135 -3.65 -12.21 8.02
N THR A 136 -3.11 -13.42 8.22
CA THR A 136 -3.47 -14.29 9.34
C THR A 136 -2.21 -14.66 10.12
N GLY A 137 -2.28 -14.61 11.42
CA GLY A 137 -1.16 -14.97 12.29
C GLY A 137 -1.55 -15.19 13.72
N THR A 138 -0.63 -15.79 14.48
CA THR A 138 -0.76 -16.04 15.93
C THR A 138 0.13 -15.10 16.75
N ASN A 139 1.16 -14.50 16.14
CA ASN A 139 2.16 -13.69 16.83
C ASN A 139 2.07 -12.21 16.39
N TRP A 140 0.91 -11.59 16.63
CA TRP A 140 0.68 -10.19 16.32
C TRP A 140 1.35 -9.24 17.32
N GLU A 141 1.58 -9.68 18.56
CA GLU A 141 2.22 -8.89 19.59
C GLU A 141 3.63 -8.45 19.14
N ASN A 142 4.43 -9.40 18.66
CA ASN A 142 5.76 -9.09 18.13
C ASN A 142 5.71 -8.16 16.90
N PHE A 143 4.69 -8.29 16.05
CA PHE A 143 4.51 -7.38 14.93
C PHE A 143 4.19 -5.95 15.38
N PHE A 144 3.34 -5.79 16.38
CA PHE A 144 2.93 -4.48 16.88
C PHE A 144 4.00 -3.83 17.76
N SER A 145 4.68 -4.58 18.61
CA SER A 145 5.74 -4.04 19.48
C SER A 145 6.86 -3.37 18.68
N LEU A 146 7.20 -3.93 17.52
CA LEU A 146 8.21 -3.36 16.62
C LEU A 146 7.75 -2.10 15.86
N ARG A 147 6.44 -1.77 15.89
CA ARG A 147 5.85 -0.73 15.03
C ARG A 147 4.98 0.27 15.76
N ALA A 148 4.31 -0.12 16.84
CA ALA A 148 3.41 0.76 17.58
C ALA A 148 4.13 1.63 18.61
N GLU A 149 5.31 1.21 19.09
CA GLU A 149 6.08 1.90 20.13
C GLU A 149 7.20 2.81 19.59
N GLY A 150 7.04 3.35 18.39
CA GLY A 150 7.88 4.43 17.89
C GLY A 150 9.09 4.01 17.04
N GLY A 151 9.08 2.83 16.47
CA GLY A 151 10.21 2.29 15.71
C GLY A 151 10.01 2.07 14.22
N ALA A 152 8.81 2.25 13.66
CA ALA A 152 8.59 2.11 12.23
C ALA A 152 7.52 3.08 11.72
N GLU A 153 7.81 3.72 10.65
CA GLU A 153 6.95 4.57 9.84
C GLU A 153 5.88 3.78 9.08
#